data_3cdff1262831aeb2e23cc45db0be59d1
#
_entry.id   3cdff1262831aeb2e23cc45db0be59d1
#
_cell.length_a   1.000
_cell.length_b   1.000
_cell.length_c   1.000
_cell.angle_alpha   90.00
_cell.angle_beta   90.00
_cell.angle_gamma   90.00
#
_symmetry.space_group_name_H-M   'P 1'
#
loop_
_entity.id
_entity.type
_entity.pdbx_description
1 polymer ?
#
loop_
_entity_poly.entity_id
_entity_poly.type
_entity_poly.pdbx_seq_one_letter_code
_entity_poly.pdbx_strand_id
1 'polypeptide(L)'
;YKIYKSTDKYLQDAPVITDGYGNLMFREPLFQCDKINGVKGFANWAPISGTSVYMGNDSGIKHTFTDTDVDNGRTYYYAIVAYDYGMASVGELASGIPPAENNTIIELDANEYIISLGQNVVEVTPTFNSAGYVETNIEVNSSDLIGSGNIEVETLLTGEKKESIAIVPK
;
A
#
# COMPACT_ATOMS: atom_id res chain seq x y z
N TYR A 1 2.85 3.81 6.55
CA TYR A 1 2.56 3.75 5.12
C TYR A 1 1.07 3.76 4.90
N LYS A 2 0.66 4.39 3.81
CA LYS A 2 -0.70 4.35 3.29
C LYS A 2 -0.69 3.79 1.87
N ILE A 3 -1.77 3.12 1.49
CA ILE A 3 -2.01 2.70 0.10
C ILE A 3 -3.26 3.41 -0.38
N TYR A 4 -3.14 4.12 -1.48
CA TYR A 4 -4.25 4.72 -2.20
C TYR A 4 -4.59 3.88 -3.42
N LYS A 5 -5.88 3.78 -3.74
CA LYS A 5 -6.42 3.09 -4.91
C LYS A 5 -7.26 4.07 -5.70
N SER A 6 -7.14 4.03 -7.01
CA SER A 6 -7.91 4.83 -7.94
C SER A 6 -8.16 4.06 -9.22
N THR A 7 -9.24 4.36 -9.93
CA THR A 7 -9.47 3.94 -11.32
C THR A 7 -9.12 5.05 -12.30
N ASP A 8 -8.78 6.22 -11.79
CA ASP A 8 -8.35 7.38 -12.55
C ASP A 8 -6.85 7.62 -12.35
N LYS A 9 -6.12 7.82 -13.46
CA LYS A 9 -4.68 8.12 -13.48
C LYS A 9 -4.30 9.42 -12.76
N TYR A 10 -5.26 10.33 -12.57
CA TYR A 10 -5.06 11.55 -11.76
C TYR A 10 -5.32 11.33 -10.26
N LEU A 11 -5.69 10.13 -9.86
CA LEU A 11 -6.07 9.78 -8.49
C LEU A 11 -7.22 10.65 -7.95
N GLN A 12 -8.12 11.12 -8.82
CA GLN A 12 -9.21 12.03 -8.44
C GLN A 12 -10.43 11.30 -7.89
N ASP A 13 -10.64 10.05 -8.26
CA ASP A 13 -11.73 9.19 -7.77
C ASP A 13 -11.38 8.47 -6.46
N ALA A 14 -10.15 8.63 -5.96
CA ALA A 14 -9.82 8.15 -4.62
C ALA A 14 -10.71 8.89 -3.60
N PRO A 15 -11.30 8.17 -2.62
CA PRO A 15 -12.12 8.79 -1.58
C PRO A 15 -11.39 9.96 -0.91
N VAL A 16 -12.10 11.04 -0.66
CA VAL A 16 -11.51 12.28 -0.15
C VAL A 16 -12.17 12.70 1.16
N ILE A 17 -11.35 13.26 2.03
CA ILE A 17 -11.79 13.92 3.25
C ILE A 17 -11.78 15.42 2.97
N THR A 18 -12.92 16.06 3.13
CA THR A 18 -13.09 17.51 2.92
C THR A 18 -13.16 18.25 4.24
N ASP A 19 -12.83 19.53 4.21
CA ASP A 19 -13.14 20.45 5.31
C ASP A 19 -14.65 20.78 5.36
N GLY A 20 -15.06 21.56 6.36
CA GLY A 20 -16.46 21.97 6.50
C GLY A 20 -16.99 22.86 5.36
N TYR A 21 -16.12 23.33 4.46
CA TYR A 21 -16.45 24.16 3.29
C TYR A 21 -16.44 23.38 1.98
N GLY A 22 -16.12 22.07 2.02
CA GLY A 22 -16.05 21.21 0.85
C GLY A 22 -14.69 21.21 0.12
N ASN A 23 -13.66 21.87 0.66
CA ASN A 23 -12.33 21.82 0.07
C ASN A 23 -11.69 20.47 0.35
N LEU A 24 -11.04 19.89 -0.69
CA LEU A 24 -10.26 18.66 -0.56
C LEU A 24 -9.10 18.88 0.42
N MET A 25 -9.05 18.06 1.48
CA MET A 25 -7.99 18.10 2.47
C MET A 25 -7.05 16.92 2.35
N PHE A 26 -7.60 15.70 2.37
CA PHE A 26 -6.84 14.46 2.33
C PHE A 26 -7.55 13.43 1.48
N ARG A 27 -6.79 12.45 0.98
CA ARG A 27 -7.36 11.22 0.42
C ARG A 27 -7.54 10.19 1.52
N GLU A 28 -8.62 9.44 1.46
CA GLU A 28 -8.82 8.29 2.33
C GLU A 28 -8.02 7.10 1.80
N PRO A 29 -7.12 6.52 2.60
CA PRO A 29 -6.33 5.38 2.15
C PRO A 29 -7.16 4.10 2.14
N LEU A 30 -6.94 3.25 1.13
CA LEU A 30 -7.45 1.88 1.09
C LEU A 30 -6.89 1.04 2.25
N PHE A 31 -5.63 1.29 2.59
CA PHE A 31 -4.94 0.62 3.68
C PHE A 31 -3.96 1.57 4.36
N GLN A 32 -3.83 1.44 5.67
CA GLN A 32 -2.86 2.19 6.46
C GLN A 32 -2.24 1.29 7.52
N CYS A 33 -0.94 1.36 7.67
CA CYS A 33 -0.20 0.80 8.81
C CYS A 33 0.85 1.79 9.30
N ASP A 34 1.16 1.71 10.57
CA ASP A 34 2.06 2.64 11.24
C ASP A 34 3.07 1.92 12.12
N LYS A 35 4.13 2.62 12.47
CA LYS A 35 5.14 2.11 13.39
C LYS A 35 4.57 2.12 14.81
N ILE A 36 4.85 1.08 15.58
CA ILE A 36 4.55 1.04 17.03
C ILE A 36 5.49 2.00 17.75
N ASN A 37 4.99 3.18 18.09
CA ASN A 37 5.76 4.24 18.76
C ASN A 37 4.94 5.07 19.73
N GLY A 38 3.67 4.70 20.00
CA GLY A 38 2.74 5.41 20.86
C GLY A 38 2.03 6.60 20.21
N VAL A 39 2.36 6.95 18.96
CA VAL A 39 1.66 8.01 18.20
C VAL A 39 0.51 7.39 17.44
N LYS A 40 -0.72 7.71 17.86
CA LYS A 40 -1.95 7.15 17.27
C LYS A 40 -3.11 8.14 17.30
N GLY A 41 -4.15 7.84 16.54
CA GLY A 41 -5.34 8.69 16.46
C GLY A 41 -5.10 9.92 15.59
N PHE A 42 -5.67 11.06 15.95
CA PHE A 42 -5.61 12.26 15.14
C PHE A 42 -4.50 13.22 15.60
N ALA A 43 -3.79 13.81 14.65
CA ALA A 43 -2.74 14.80 14.89
C ALA A 43 -3.35 16.18 15.26
N ASN A 44 -3.97 16.27 16.43
CA ASN A 44 -4.64 17.48 16.90
C ASN A 44 -3.67 18.62 17.25
N TRP A 45 -2.37 18.32 17.30
CA TRP A 45 -1.32 19.31 17.62
C TRP A 45 -0.99 20.25 16.45
N ALA A 46 -1.33 19.89 15.22
CA ALA A 46 -1.09 20.70 14.05
C ALA A 46 -2.21 20.48 13.00
N PRO A 47 -3.44 20.97 13.25
CA PRO A 47 -4.52 20.81 12.29
C PRO A 47 -4.25 21.64 11.04
N ILE A 48 -4.62 21.08 9.89
CA ILE A 48 -4.57 21.77 8.59
C ILE A 48 -5.97 22.28 8.29
N SER A 49 -6.13 23.61 8.20
CA SER A 49 -7.44 24.25 7.99
C SER A 49 -8.55 23.72 8.92
N GLY A 50 -8.19 23.43 10.17
CA GLY A 50 -9.13 22.90 11.17
C GLY A 50 -9.38 21.39 11.09
N THR A 51 -8.78 20.69 10.14
CA THR A 51 -8.90 19.24 9.98
C THR A 51 -7.61 18.53 10.44
N SER A 52 -7.76 17.50 11.25
CA SER A 52 -6.63 16.74 11.77
C SER A 52 -6.37 15.48 10.94
N VAL A 53 -5.09 15.22 10.65
CA VAL A 53 -4.66 14.00 9.94
C VAL A 53 -4.77 12.80 10.87
N TYR A 54 -5.30 11.70 10.36
CA TYR A 54 -5.32 10.43 11.08
C TYR A 54 -3.97 9.72 10.96
N MET A 55 -3.37 9.38 12.10
CA MET A 55 -2.00 8.87 12.20
C MET A 55 -1.92 7.35 12.28
N GLY A 56 -3.03 6.66 12.45
CA GLY A 56 -3.06 5.21 12.62
C GLY A 56 -3.35 4.78 14.05
N ASN A 57 -3.11 3.49 14.33
CA ASN A 57 -3.49 2.82 15.59
C ASN A 57 -2.32 2.10 16.28
N ASP A 58 -1.06 2.45 16.00
CA ASP A 58 0.09 1.65 16.45
C ASP A 58 0.01 0.18 15.95
N SER A 59 -0.43 -0.01 14.72
CA SER A 59 -0.74 -1.35 14.15
C SER A 59 0.50 -2.20 13.86
N GLY A 60 1.66 -1.58 13.84
CA GLY A 60 2.90 -2.16 13.33
C GLY A 60 2.98 -2.11 11.81
N ILE A 61 4.19 -2.08 11.31
CA ILE A 61 4.44 -2.09 9.87
C ILE A 61 4.03 -3.43 9.27
N LYS A 62 3.25 -3.37 8.19
CA LYS A 62 2.87 -4.52 7.39
C LYS A 62 3.61 -4.45 6.05
N HIS A 63 4.12 -5.58 5.59
CA HIS A 63 4.87 -5.67 4.34
C HIS A 63 4.03 -6.21 3.19
N THR A 64 2.83 -6.68 3.48
CA THR A 64 1.91 -7.23 2.49
C THR A 64 0.50 -6.71 2.74
N PHE A 65 -0.19 -6.42 1.65
CA PHE A 65 -1.62 -6.12 1.64
C PHE A 65 -2.22 -6.70 0.37
N THR A 66 -3.37 -7.35 0.48
CA THR A 66 -4.10 -7.91 -0.67
C THR A 66 -5.41 -7.17 -0.83
N ASP A 67 -5.59 -6.53 -1.97
CA ASP A 67 -6.86 -5.93 -2.35
C ASP A 67 -7.73 -7.01 -3.02
N THR A 68 -8.84 -7.34 -2.39
CA THR A 68 -9.81 -8.33 -2.89
C THR A 68 -11.01 -7.69 -3.59
N ASP A 69 -11.11 -6.37 -3.56
CA ASP A 69 -12.20 -5.58 -4.16
C ASP A 69 -11.76 -5.04 -5.52
N VAL A 70 -11.53 -5.94 -6.47
CA VAL A 70 -11.09 -5.61 -7.83
C VAL A 70 -11.89 -6.38 -8.87
N ASP A 71 -12.14 -5.72 -10.01
CA ASP A 71 -12.77 -6.31 -11.18
C ASP A 71 -11.71 -6.73 -12.20
N ASN A 72 -11.82 -7.95 -12.75
CA ASN A 72 -10.94 -8.37 -13.83
C ASN A 72 -11.19 -7.54 -15.11
N GLY A 73 -10.10 -7.13 -15.76
CA GLY A 73 -10.13 -6.31 -16.95
C GLY A 73 -10.25 -4.81 -16.70
N ARG A 74 -10.41 -4.37 -15.44
CA ARG A 74 -10.41 -2.97 -15.06
C ARG A 74 -9.02 -2.53 -14.61
N THR A 75 -8.56 -1.40 -15.11
CA THR A 75 -7.29 -0.81 -14.71
C THR A 75 -7.43 -0.04 -13.40
N TYR A 76 -6.49 -0.27 -12.49
CA TYR A 76 -6.36 0.43 -11.21
C TYR A 76 -4.97 1.03 -11.09
N TYR A 77 -4.91 2.15 -10.39
CA TYR A 77 -3.67 2.83 -10.01
C TYR A 77 -3.52 2.76 -8.51
N TYR A 78 -2.42 2.19 -8.05
CA TYR A 78 -2.09 2.13 -6.63
C TYR A 78 -0.89 3.00 -6.34
N ALA A 79 -0.97 3.76 -5.26
CA ALA A 79 0.14 4.55 -4.77
C ALA A 79 0.45 4.19 -3.32
N ILE A 80 1.72 3.89 -3.03
CA ILE A 80 2.19 3.67 -1.67
C ILE A 80 2.90 4.94 -1.21
N VAL A 81 2.47 5.51 -0.09
CA VAL A 81 3.09 6.68 0.49
C VAL A 81 3.59 6.40 1.91
N ALA A 82 4.77 6.93 2.21
CA ALA A 82 5.25 7.06 3.57
C ALA A 82 4.73 8.38 4.14
N TYR A 83 4.42 8.41 5.43
CA TYR A 83 4.01 9.62 6.13
C TYR A 83 4.76 9.76 7.45
N ASP A 84 4.93 10.99 7.87
CA ASP A 84 5.45 11.34 9.18
C ASP A 84 4.33 11.88 10.08
N TYR A 85 4.63 12.06 11.37
CA TYR A 85 3.69 12.61 12.34
C TYR A 85 3.89 14.12 12.57
N GLY A 86 4.80 14.74 11.83
CA GLY A 86 5.12 16.15 12.05
C GLY A 86 5.71 16.42 13.45
N MET A 87 5.39 17.55 14.02
CA MET A 87 5.86 17.93 15.36
C MET A 87 4.80 18.79 16.05
N ALA A 88 4.51 18.47 17.31
CA ALA A 88 3.70 19.34 18.15
C ALA A 88 4.42 20.69 18.39
N SER A 89 3.66 21.76 18.62
CA SER A 89 4.23 23.05 19.01
C SER A 89 5.02 22.93 20.32
N VAL A 90 6.20 23.52 20.35
CA VAL A 90 7.07 23.53 21.53
C VAL A 90 7.22 24.98 22.02
N GLY A 91 6.67 25.29 23.19
CA GLY A 91 6.75 26.61 23.79
C GLY A 91 5.89 27.68 23.06
N GLU A 92 6.19 28.95 23.31
CA GLU A 92 5.42 30.09 22.77
C GLU A 92 5.69 30.39 21.30
N LEU A 93 6.63 29.69 20.66
CA LEU A 93 7.26 30.15 19.43
C LEU A 93 6.86 29.40 18.16
N ALA A 94 6.06 28.35 18.22
CA ALA A 94 5.80 27.61 16.99
C ALA A 94 4.38 27.04 16.92
N SER A 95 3.67 27.38 15.88
CA SER A 95 2.69 26.46 15.31
C SER A 95 3.39 25.11 15.05
N GLY A 96 2.79 23.98 15.45
CA GLY A 96 3.34 22.66 15.15
C GLY A 96 3.59 22.45 13.66
N ILE A 97 4.39 21.48 13.32
CA ILE A 97 4.58 21.04 11.94
C ILE A 97 3.53 19.97 11.66
N PRO A 98 2.63 20.19 10.68
CA PRO A 98 1.62 19.19 10.36
C PRO A 98 2.27 17.92 9.79
N PRO A 99 1.61 16.76 9.95
CA PRO A 99 1.99 15.54 9.28
C PRO A 99 2.07 15.72 7.77
N ALA A 100 3.04 15.09 7.15
CA ALA A 100 3.25 15.14 5.71
C ALA A 100 3.43 13.73 5.14
N GLU A 101 3.15 13.58 3.83
CA GLU A 101 3.37 12.35 3.10
C GLU A 101 4.12 12.63 1.80
N ASN A 102 4.84 11.64 1.29
CA ASN A 102 5.57 11.81 0.05
C ASN A 102 4.63 11.88 -1.15
N ASN A 103 5.09 12.57 -2.20
CA ASN A 103 4.31 12.78 -3.41
C ASN A 103 4.09 11.49 -4.19
N THR A 104 2.99 11.46 -4.93
CA THR A 104 2.70 10.48 -5.97
C THR A 104 2.79 11.18 -7.32
N ILE A 105 3.57 10.62 -8.24
CA ILE A 105 3.84 11.24 -9.54
C ILE A 105 3.37 10.29 -10.64
N ILE A 106 2.52 10.80 -11.52
CA ILE A 106 2.15 10.17 -12.80
C ILE A 106 2.31 11.24 -13.86
N GLU A 107 3.23 11.02 -14.77
CA GLU A 107 3.51 11.95 -15.87
C GLU A 107 2.74 11.50 -17.13
N LEU A 108 2.04 12.46 -17.75
CA LEU A 108 1.21 12.24 -18.91
C LEU A 108 1.70 13.08 -20.08
N ASP A 109 1.52 12.58 -21.30
CA ASP A 109 1.71 13.37 -22.51
C ASP A 109 0.49 14.27 -22.81
N ALA A 110 0.58 15.04 -23.91
CA ALA A 110 -0.50 15.93 -24.36
C ALA A 110 -1.79 15.19 -24.75
N ASN A 111 -1.73 13.89 -24.97
CA ASN A 111 -2.88 13.03 -25.30
C ASN A 111 -3.33 12.22 -24.08
N GLU A 112 -2.82 12.54 -22.90
CA GLU A 112 -3.10 11.86 -21.62
C GLU A 112 -2.61 10.39 -21.56
N TYR A 113 -1.63 10.01 -22.36
CA TYR A 113 -0.95 8.73 -22.18
C TYR A 113 0.12 8.83 -21.09
N ILE A 114 0.27 7.76 -20.31
CA ILE A 114 1.27 7.71 -19.25
C ILE A 114 2.66 7.62 -19.88
N ILE A 115 3.51 8.61 -19.59
CA ILE A 115 4.92 8.64 -19.96
C ILE A 115 5.76 7.92 -18.91
N SER A 116 5.50 8.23 -17.64
CA SER A 116 6.22 7.62 -16.51
C SER A 116 5.35 7.52 -15.25
N LEU A 117 5.66 6.53 -14.44
CA LEU A 117 5.12 6.36 -13.10
C LEU A 117 6.22 6.59 -12.07
N GLY A 118 5.90 7.30 -10.99
CA GLY A 118 6.78 7.40 -9.84
C GLY A 118 7.08 6.04 -9.24
N GLN A 119 8.22 5.90 -8.56
CA GLN A 119 8.66 4.62 -7.96
C GLN A 119 7.65 4.03 -6.96
N ASN A 120 6.78 4.84 -6.43
CA ASN A 120 5.76 4.48 -5.45
C ASN A 120 4.36 4.35 -6.06
N VAL A 121 4.25 4.33 -7.39
CA VAL A 121 2.99 4.20 -8.12
C VAL A 121 3.05 3.02 -9.07
N VAL A 122 1.98 2.26 -9.17
CA VAL A 122 1.84 1.14 -10.11
C VAL A 122 0.47 1.15 -10.76
N GLU A 123 0.45 0.82 -12.05
CA GLU A 123 -0.76 0.54 -12.83
C GLU A 123 -0.95 -0.98 -12.90
N VAL A 124 -2.14 -1.46 -12.57
CA VAL A 124 -2.48 -2.89 -12.54
C VAL A 124 -3.83 -3.12 -13.20
N THR A 125 -3.89 -4.09 -14.10
CA THR A 125 -5.16 -4.58 -14.65
C THR A 125 -5.29 -6.07 -14.29
N PRO A 126 -6.08 -6.41 -13.25
CA PRO A 126 -6.32 -7.80 -12.89
C PRO A 126 -6.93 -8.58 -14.05
N THR A 127 -6.55 -9.83 -14.19
CA THR A 127 -7.07 -10.72 -15.21
C THR A 127 -7.49 -12.06 -14.62
N PHE A 128 -8.39 -12.75 -15.28
CA PHE A 128 -8.69 -14.14 -14.92
C PHE A 128 -7.45 -15.01 -15.14
N ASN A 129 -7.36 -16.07 -14.35
CA ASN A 129 -6.38 -17.10 -14.60
C ASN A 129 -6.55 -17.68 -16.01
N SER A 130 -5.44 -18.07 -16.63
CA SER A 130 -5.47 -18.70 -17.95
C SER A 130 -6.38 -19.92 -17.97
N ALA A 131 -7.07 -20.15 -19.06
CA ALA A 131 -7.91 -21.34 -19.20
C ALA A 131 -7.07 -22.61 -19.00
N GLY A 132 -7.54 -23.51 -18.11
CA GLY A 132 -6.81 -24.71 -17.74
C GLY A 132 -5.76 -24.51 -16.62
N TYR A 133 -5.64 -23.30 -16.07
CA TYR A 133 -4.84 -23.12 -14.87
C TYR A 133 -5.44 -23.87 -13.70
N VAL A 134 -4.62 -24.70 -13.06
CA VAL A 134 -4.94 -25.39 -11.82
C VAL A 134 -3.92 -24.91 -10.80
N GLU A 135 -4.40 -24.32 -9.73
CA GLU A 135 -3.54 -23.88 -8.63
C GLU A 135 -2.86 -25.11 -8.01
N THR A 136 -1.52 -25.06 -7.94
CA THR A 136 -0.75 -26.13 -7.31
C THR A 136 -0.88 -26.01 -5.80
N ASN A 137 -1.60 -26.94 -5.20
CA ASN A 137 -1.64 -27.05 -3.74
C ASN A 137 -0.40 -27.83 -3.28
N ILE A 138 0.50 -27.16 -2.57
CA ILE A 138 1.70 -27.80 -2.01
C ILE A 138 1.41 -28.07 -0.53
N GLU A 139 1.22 -29.33 -0.19
CA GLU A 139 1.15 -29.77 1.19
C GLU A 139 2.57 -30.12 1.67
N VAL A 140 3.06 -29.35 2.63
CA VAL A 140 4.34 -29.65 3.30
C VAL A 140 4.03 -30.52 4.50
N ASN A 141 4.44 -31.81 4.43
CA ASN A 141 4.31 -32.70 5.56
C ASN A 141 5.47 -32.44 6.55
N SER A 142 5.18 -31.73 7.64
CA SER A 142 6.17 -31.36 8.66
C SER A 142 6.80 -32.56 9.39
N SER A 143 6.20 -33.75 9.33
CA SER A 143 6.73 -34.95 9.96
C SER A 143 7.96 -35.53 9.24
N ASP A 144 8.16 -35.17 7.99
CA ASP A 144 9.27 -35.68 7.17
C ASP A 144 10.47 -34.70 7.12
N LEU A 145 10.38 -33.60 7.86
CA LEU A 145 11.42 -32.58 7.92
C LEU A 145 12.46 -32.91 9.00
N ILE A 146 13.66 -33.27 8.56
CA ILE A 146 14.78 -33.50 9.43
C ILE A 146 15.74 -32.31 9.36
N GLY A 147 15.75 -31.47 10.42
CA GLY A 147 16.65 -30.31 10.53
C GLY A 147 15.98 -29.02 11.04
N SER A 148 16.78 -28.03 11.39
CA SER A 148 16.38 -26.72 11.89
C SER A 148 16.57 -25.63 10.82
N GLY A 149 16.03 -25.79 9.63
CA GLY A 149 16.10 -24.83 8.54
C GLY A 149 14.75 -24.17 8.26
N ASN A 150 14.77 -22.95 7.67
CA ASN A 150 13.58 -22.37 7.07
C ASN A 150 13.34 -23.01 5.70
N ILE A 151 12.07 -23.39 5.44
CA ILE A 151 11.66 -23.86 4.13
C ILE A 151 11.07 -22.66 3.39
N GLU A 152 11.73 -22.26 2.30
CA GLU A 152 11.14 -21.37 1.30
C GLU A 152 10.60 -22.23 0.16
N VAL A 153 9.29 -22.13 -0.10
CA VAL A 153 8.65 -22.75 -1.25
C VAL A 153 8.61 -21.74 -2.37
N GLU A 154 9.48 -21.91 -3.36
CA GLU A 154 9.47 -21.09 -4.58
C GLU A 154 8.61 -21.79 -5.63
N THR A 155 7.43 -21.24 -5.93
CA THR A 155 6.60 -21.70 -7.05
C THR A 155 7.06 -21.04 -8.34
N LEU A 156 7.78 -21.78 -9.17
CA LEU A 156 8.09 -21.35 -10.54
C LEU A 156 6.87 -21.58 -11.43
N LEU A 157 6.29 -20.49 -11.94
CA LEU A 157 5.25 -20.46 -12.98
C LEU A 157 5.83 -20.83 -14.36
N THR A 158 6.46 -21.98 -14.47
CA THR A 158 6.82 -22.58 -15.75
C THR A 158 5.99 -23.84 -15.87
N GLY A 159 5.11 -23.94 -16.84
CA GLY A 159 4.15 -25.04 -17.06
C GLY A 159 4.72 -26.46 -17.12
N GLU A 160 5.82 -26.73 -16.44
CA GLU A 160 6.41 -28.05 -16.23
C GLU A 160 6.30 -28.42 -14.75
N LYS A 161 5.69 -29.56 -14.49
CA LYS A 161 5.71 -30.20 -13.18
C LYS A 161 7.16 -30.42 -12.74
N LYS A 162 7.64 -29.65 -11.76
CA LYS A 162 8.86 -30.02 -11.05
C LYS A 162 8.48 -30.81 -9.79
N GLU A 163 8.91 -32.07 -9.74
CA GLU A 163 8.72 -32.97 -8.59
C GLU A 163 9.79 -32.81 -7.49
N SER A 164 10.52 -31.69 -7.44
CA SER A 164 11.58 -31.55 -6.44
C SER A 164 11.44 -30.24 -5.65
N ILE A 165 11.41 -30.37 -4.34
CA ILE A 165 11.56 -29.27 -3.38
C ILE A 165 13.07 -29.09 -3.14
N ALA A 166 13.61 -27.90 -3.44
CA ALA A 166 14.98 -27.57 -3.07
C ALA A 166 14.99 -27.02 -1.63
N ILE A 167 15.67 -27.71 -0.73
CA ILE A 167 15.95 -27.21 0.62
C ILE A 167 17.26 -26.43 0.52
N VAL A 168 17.22 -25.12 0.72
CA VAL A 168 18.41 -24.27 0.79
C VAL A 168 18.79 -24.13 2.26
N PRO A 169 19.90 -24.72 2.73
CA PRO A 169 20.40 -24.46 4.07
C PRO A 169 20.97 -23.04 4.14
N LYS A 170 20.63 -22.31 5.20
CA LYS A 170 21.30 -21.05 5.58
C LYS A 170 22.58 -21.36 6.32
#